data_f70284b2679e12eeedb1b5198968e5f5
#
_entry.id   f70284b2679e12eeedb1b5198968e5f5
#
_cell.length_a   1.000
_cell.length_b   1.000
_cell.length_c   1.000
_cell.angle_alpha   90.00
_cell.angle_beta   90.00
_cell.angle_gamma   90.00
#
_symmetry.space_group_name_H-M   'P 1'
#
loop_
_entity.id
_entity.type
_entity.pdbx_description
1 polymer ?
#
loop_
_entity_poly.entity_id
_entity_poly.type
_entity_poly.pdbx_seq_one_letter_code
_entity_poly.pdbx_strand_id
1 'polypeptide(L)'
;MNAVFFETTIFSRLRPGYLDDDGYRLLQIYMLASPESGDLMPGTGGFRKLRWHDERRGKGKRGGLRVVYYWLIDGGQIWMFSIYDKDEVSNLSADQQRQLKAAIDAELRKRGNR
;
A
#
# COMPACT_ATOMS: atom_id res chain seq x y z
N MET A 1 15.32 -6.76 -5.92
CA MET A 1 14.85 -7.48 -4.72
C MET A 1 13.76 -8.44 -5.10
N ASN A 2 13.74 -9.59 -4.49
CA ASN A 2 12.64 -10.53 -4.63
C ASN A 2 11.69 -10.36 -3.45
N ALA A 3 10.43 -10.19 -3.74
CA ALA A 3 9.42 -10.06 -2.71
C ALA A 3 8.12 -10.69 -3.17
N VAL A 4 7.31 -11.08 -2.20
CA VAL A 4 5.96 -11.58 -2.45
C VAL A 4 4.98 -10.49 -2.05
N PHE A 5 4.02 -10.22 -2.92
CA PHE A 5 2.97 -9.25 -2.65
C PHE A 5 1.76 -9.96 -2.02
N PHE A 6 1.30 -9.43 -0.92
CA PHE A 6 0.07 -9.87 -0.28
C PHE A 6 -0.94 -8.75 -0.35
N GLU A 7 -2.19 -9.08 -0.64
CA GLU A 7 -3.25 -8.09 -0.76
C GLU A 7 -4.30 -8.34 0.32
N THR A 8 -4.73 -7.25 0.98
CA THR A 8 -5.92 -7.36 1.81
C THR A 8 -7.14 -7.50 0.91
N THR A 9 -8.24 -7.97 1.49
CA THR A 9 -9.51 -8.06 0.78
C THR A 9 -9.94 -6.69 0.24
N ILE A 10 -9.73 -5.65 1.04
CA ILE A 10 -10.06 -4.29 0.63
C ILE A 10 -9.24 -3.87 -0.59
N PHE A 11 -7.93 -4.10 -0.54
CA PHE A 11 -7.06 -3.74 -1.65
C PHE A 11 -7.46 -4.49 -2.93
N SER A 12 -7.66 -5.80 -2.82
CA SER A 12 -8.02 -6.62 -3.99
C SER A 12 -9.31 -6.14 -4.63
N ARG A 13 -10.28 -5.71 -3.81
CA ARG A 13 -11.57 -5.22 -4.30
C ARG A 13 -11.45 -3.86 -4.96
N LEU A 14 -10.64 -2.96 -4.41
CA LEU A 14 -10.53 -1.59 -4.90
C LEU A 14 -9.60 -1.43 -6.09
N ARG A 15 -8.54 -2.21 -6.14
CA ARG A 15 -7.47 -2.01 -7.12
C ARG A 15 -7.94 -1.97 -8.56
N PRO A 16 -8.81 -2.89 -9.05
CA PRO A 16 -9.19 -2.85 -10.46
C PRO A 16 -9.91 -1.56 -10.87
N GLY A 17 -10.53 -0.87 -9.93
CA GLY A 17 -11.17 0.42 -10.22
C GLY A 17 -10.19 1.56 -10.38
N TYR A 18 -8.95 1.39 -9.95
CA TYR A 18 -7.92 2.42 -10.03
C TYR A 18 -6.80 2.08 -11.01
N LEU A 19 -6.41 0.82 -11.08
CA LEU A 19 -5.33 0.36 -11.94
C LEU A 19 -5.76 -0.91 -12.66
N ASP A 20 -5.55 -0.93 -13.96
CA ASP A 20 -5.70 -2.19 -14.69
C ASP A 20 -4.52 -3.13 -14.39
N ASP A 21 -4.52 -4.31 -14.96
CA ASP A 21 -3.49 -5.30 -14.67
C ASP A 21 -2.10 -4.82 -15.08
N ASP A 22 -1.99 -4.13 -16.20
CA ASP A 22 -0.71 -3.60 -16.65
C ASP A 22 -0.22 -2.48 -15.74
N GLY A 23 -1.11 -1.59 -15.33
CA GLY A 23 -0.78 -0.51 -14.40
C GLY A 23 -0.35 -1.05 -13.05
N TYR A 24 -1.01 -2.09 -12.58
CA TYR A 24 -0.65 -2.72 -11.31
C TYR A 24 0.72 -3.39 -11.41
N ARG A 25 1.00 -4.04 -12.53
CA ARG A 25 2.31 -4.65 -12.74
C ARG A 25 3.43 -3.62 -12.68
N LEU A 26 3.22 -2.46 -13.30
CA LEU A 26 4.21 -1.37 -13.26
C LEU A 26 4.43 -0.89 -11.84
N LEU A 27 3.37 -0.76 -11.06
CA LEU A 27 3.47 -0.39 -9.65
C LEU A 27 4.30 -1.43 -8.88
N GLN A 28 4.02 -2.70 -9.09
CA GLN A 28 4.76 -3.77 -8.41
C GLN A 28 6.24 -3.75 -8.76
N ILE A 29 6.57 -3.55 -10.05
CA ILE A 29 7.96 -3.45 -10.49
C ILE A 29 8.65 -2.29 -9.79
N TYR A 30 8.00 -1.14 -9.72
CA TYR A 30 8.54 0.02 -9.06
C TYR A 30 8.79 -0.25 -7.56
N MET A 31 7.84 -0.87 -6.90
CA MET A 31 7.97 -1.16 -5.48
C MET A 31 9.06 -2.20 -5.19
N LEU A 32 9.25 -3.16 -6.09
CA LEU A 32 10.34 -4.12 -5.94
C LEU A 32 11.71 -3.45 -6.03
N ALA A 33 11.81 -2.44 -6.88
CA ALA A 33 13.06 -1.69 -7.02
C ALA A 33 13.28 -0.71 -5.87
N SER A 34 12.20 -0.20 -5.28
CA SER A 34 12.27 0.84 -4.25
C SER A 34 11.18 0.64 -3.18
N PRO A 35 11.32 -0.39 -2.36
CA PRO A 35 10.26 -0.69 -1.37
C PRO A 35 10.10 0.37 -0.29
N GLU A 36 11.09 1.25 -0.12
CA GLU A 36 11.04 2.32 0.87
C GLU A 36 10.59 3.65 0.27
N SER A 37 10.12 3.67 -0.97
CA SER A 37 9.81 4.93 -1.66
C SER A 37 8.60 5.65 -1.08
N GLY A 38 7.65 4.94 -0.47
CA GLY A 38 6.52 5.58 0.18
C GLY A 38 6.92 6.24 1.48
N ASP A 39 6.25 7.34 1.83
CA ASP A 39 6.51 8.04 3.09
C ASP A 39 5.94 7.27 4.26
N LEU A 40 6.71 7.19 5.34
CA LEU A 40 6.22 6.58 6.58
C LEU A 40 5.03 7.36 7.10
N MET A 41 4.01 6.62 7.54
CA MET A 41 2.79 7.20 8.09
C MET A 41 2.88 7.19 9.61
N PRO A 42 2.91 8.36 10.26
CA PRO A 42 3.01 8.41 11.71
C PRO A 42 1.82 7.70 12.38
N GLY A 43 2.11 7.02 13.49
CA GLY A 43 1.07 6.37 14.28
C GLY A 43 0.56 5.06 13.73
N THR A 44 1.17 4.52 12.66
CA THR A 44 0.69 3.29 12.03
C THR A 44 1.57 2.07 12.31
N GLY A 45 2.72 2.27 12.92
CA GLY A 45 3.63 1.15 13.18
C GLY A 45 4.48 0.75 12.00
N GLY A 46 4.60 1.60 10.98
CA GLY A 46 5.51 1.34 9.86
C GLY A 46 4.86 1.26 8.50
N PHE A 47 3.59 1.58 8.40
CA PHE A 47 2.97 1.68 7.09
C PHE A 47 3.53 2.83 6.30
N ARG A 48 3.53 2.67 4.97
CA ARG A 48 4.00 3.69 4.04
C ARG A 48 2.89 4.08 3.08
N LYS A 49 2.94 5.31 2.62
CA LYS A 49 1.98 5.85 1.66
C LYS A 49 2.76 6.32 0.44
N LEU A 50 2.49 5.69 -0.69
CA LEU A 50 3.15 5.96 -1.95
C LEU A 50 2.22 6.72 -2.88
N ARG A 51 2.75 7.75 -3.53
CA ARG A 51 2.03 8.46 -4.58
C ARG A 51 2.22 7.72 -5.90
N TRP A 52 1.13 7.57 -6.64
CA TRP A 52 1.20 6.88 -7.93
C TRP A 52 0.31 7.60 -8.93
N HIS A 53 0.64 7.49 -10.22
CA HIS A 53 -0.16 8.20 -11.21
C HIS A 53 -1.51 7.56 -11.44
N ASP A 54 -2.48 8.41 -11.77
CA ASP A 54 -3.84 8.00 -12.03
C ASP A 54 -4.10 8.14 -13.53
N GLU A 55 -4.02 7.03 -14.23
CA GLU A 55 -4.22 6.99 -15.67
C GLU A 55 -5.67 7.15 -16.08
N ARG A 56 -6.60 6.89 -15.17
CA ARG A 56 -8.02 6.90 -15.47
C ARG A 56 -8.53 8.24 -15.99
N ARG A 57 -7.92 9.32 -15.51
CA ARG A 57 -8.38 10.68 -15.78
C ARG A 57 -7.46 11.47 -16.66
N GLY A 58 -6.48 10.83 -17.26
CA GLY A 58 -5.47 11.55 -17.99
C GLY A 58 -4.61 12.46 -17.13
N LYS A 59 -4.61 12.27 -15.83
CA LYS A 59 -3.86 13.08 -14.88
C LYS A 59 -2.52 12.48 -14.54
N GLY A 60 -2.05 11.54 -15.28
CA GLY A 60 -1.03 10.57 -14.93
C GLY A 60 0.25 11.05 -14.32
N LYS A 61 0.46 12.33 -14.16
CA LYS A 61 1.79 12.79 -13.78
C LYS A 61 1.94 13.25 -12.36
N ARG A 62 0.87 13.38 -11.63
CA ARG A 62 0.91 14.03 -10.32
C ARG A 62 0.67 13.09 -9.16
N GLY A 63 0.70 11.81 -9.41
CA GLY A 63 0.49 10.89 -8.33
C GLY A 63 -0.85 11.10 -7.65
N GLY A 64 -1.93 11.08 -8.42
CA GLY A 64 -3.29 11.24 -7.89
C GLY A 64 -3.73 10.11 -7.02
N LEU A 65 -3.10 8.95 -7.13
CA LEU A 65 -3.42 7.79 -6.31
C LEU A 65 -2.50 7.71 -5.11
N ARG A 66 -3.03 7.15 -4.04
CA ARG A 66 -2.26 6.82 -2.84
C ARG A 66 -2.35 5.33 -2.59
N VAL A 67 -1.19 4.70 -2.42
CA VAL A 67 -1.09 3.27 -2.13
C VAL A 67 -0.55 3.13 -0.72
N VAL A 68 -1.31 2.48 0.14
CA VAL A 68 -0.90 2.25 1.53
C VAL A 68 -0.41 0.81 1.63
N TYR A 69 0.83 0.65 2.08
CA TYR A 69 1.44 -0.67 2.14
C TYR A 69 2.39 -0.77 3.34
N TYR A 70 2.77 -2.01 3.63
CA TYR A 70 3.75 -2.30 4.66
C TYR A 70 4.83 -3.19 4.06
N TRP A 71 6.09 -2.81 4.25
CA TRP A 71 7.21 -3.61 3.79
C TRP A 71 7.78 -4.41 4.96
N LEU A 72 7.58 -5.72 4.92
CA LEU A 72 8.09 -6.63 5.93
C LEU A 72 9.44 -7.16 5.45
N ILE A 73 10.50 -6.53 5.95
CA ILE A 73 11.87 -6.77 5.49
C ILE A 73 12.28 -8.24 5.69
N ASP A 74 12.05 -8.76 6.88
CA ASP A 74 12.52 -10.10 7.24
C ASP A 74 11.88 -11.19 6.40
N GLY A 75 10.68 -10.98 5.94
CA GLY A 75 9.99 -11.98 5.14
C GLY A 75 10.05 -11.74 3.63
N GLY A 76 10.68 -10.65 3.21
CA GLY A 76 10.66 -10.27 1.80
C GLY A 76 9.24 -10.09 1.29
N GLN A 77 8.38 -9.43 2.04
CA GLN A 77 6.96 -9.31 1.73
C GLN A 77 6.55 -7.85 1.67
N ILE A 78 5.71 -7.55 0.70
CA ILE A 78 5.06 -6.24 0.60
C ILE A 78 3.57 -6.49 0.75
N TRP A 79 2.98 -5.85 1.77
CA TRP A 79 1.56 -6.02 2.10
C TRP A 79 0.80 -4.82 1.59
N MET A 80 -0.06 -5.04 0.59
CA MET A 80 -0.87 -4.00 -0.02
C MET A 80 -2.15 -3.85 0.76
N PHE A 81 -2.31 -2.72 1.47
CA PHE A 81 -3.44 -2.54 2.38
C PHE A 81 -4.59 -1.76 1.78
N SER A 82 -4.29 -0.70 1.03
CA SER A 82 -5.35 0.11 0.45
C SER A 82 -4.83 0.93 -0.73
N ILE A 83 -5.76 1.36 -1.57
CA ILE A 83 -5.49 2.27 -2.67
C ILE A 83 -6.68 3.24 -2.74
N TYR A 84 -6.39 4.52 -2.95
CA TYR A 84 -7.46 5.51 -3.04
C TYR A 84 -6.98 6.72 -3.84
N ASP A 85 -7.95 7.50 -4.33
CA ASP A 85 -7.71 8.76 -5.02
C ASP A 85 -7.63 9.87 -3.97
N LYS A 86 -6.58 10.66 -4.01
CA LYS A 86 -6.38 11.74 -3.03
C LYS A 86 -7.52 12.77 -3.05
N ASP A 87 -8.20 12.91 -4.19
CA ASP A 87 -9.32 13.83 -4.30
C ASP A 87 -10.60 13.29 -3.63
N GLU A 88 -10.67 11.97 -3.45
CA GLU A 88 -11.77 11.33 -2.76
C GLU A 88 -11.52 11.24 -1.26
N VAL A 89 -10.27 11.01 -0.88
CA VAL A 89 -9.87 10.87 0.53
C VAL A 89 -8.57 11.64 0.71
N SER A 90 -8.57 12.65 1.57
CA SER A 90 -7.36 13.45 1.76
C SER A 90 -6.31 12.75 2.62
N ASN A 91 -6.74 12.12 3.72
CA ASN A 91 -5.85 11.42 4.65
C ASN A 91 -6.61 10.32 5.36
N LEU A 92 -5.88 9.36 5.89
CA LEU A 92 -6.47 8.38 6.78
C LEU A 92 -6.83 9.05 8.11
N SER A 93 -7.99 8.71 8.66
CA SER A 93 -8.37 9.17 9.98
C SER A 93 -7.52 8.49 11.06
N ALA A 94 -7.56 9.03 12.27
CA ALA A 94 -6.89 8.40 13.39
C ALA A 94 -7.39 6.97 13.63
N ASP A 95 -8.69 6.75 13.46
CA ASP A 95 -9.26 5.40 13.60
C ASP A 95 -8.72 4.45 12.53
N GLN A 96 -8.65 4.91 11.29
CA GLN A 96 -8.10 4.09 10.19
C GLN A 96 -6.64 3.75 10.45
N GLN A 97 -5.86 4.72 10.93
CA GLN A 97 -4.46 4.46 11.28
C GLN A 97 -4.32 3.42 12.39
N ARG A 98 -5.18 3.50 13.40
CA ARG A 98 -5.19 2.51 14.49
C ARG A 98 -5.56 1.13 13.98
N GLN A 99 -6.51 1.05 13.04
CA GLN A 99 -6.89 -0.22 12.45
C GLN A 99 -5.74 -0.84 11.66
N LEU A 100 -5.00 -0.04 10.91
CA LEU A 100 -3.83 -0.53 10.19
C LEU A 100 -2.78 -1.05 11.15
N LYS A 101 -2.48 -0.27 12.19
CA LYS A 101 -1.50 -0.68 13.18
C LYS A 101 -1.91 -1.98 13.87
N ALA A 102 -3.17 -2.10 14.24
CA ALA A 102 -3.67 -3.32 14.87
C ALA A 102 -3.55 -4.52 13.93
N ALA A 103 -3.84 -4.32 12.66
CA ALA A 103 -3.75 -5.40 11.67
C ALA A 103 -2.32 -5.90 11.51
N ILE A 104 -1.35 -5.00 11.40
CA ILE A 104 0.04 -5.43 11.24
C ILE A 104 0.59 -6.01 12.53
N ASP A 105 0.23 -5.46 13.68
CA ASP A 105 0.66 -6.02 14.96
C ASP A 105 0.16 -7.44 15.14
N ALA A 106 -1.09 -7.70 14.77
CA ALA A 106 -1.66 -9.04 14.85
C ALA A 106 -0.93 -10.00 13.93
N GLU A 107 -0.60 -9.56 12.72
CA GLU A 107 0.12 -10.39 11.76
C GLU A 107 1.52 -10.70 12.24
N LEU A 108 2.22 -9.71 12.77
CA LEU A 108 3.58 -9.91 13.28
C LEU A 108 3.61 -10.83 14.49
N ARG A 109 2.62 -10.73 15.40
CA ARG A 109 2.52 -11.65 16.54
C ARG A 109 2.30 -13.08 16.07
N LYS A 110 1.43 -13.26 15.09
CA LYS A 110 1.13 -14.55 14.53
C LYS A 110 2.39 -15.22 13.96
N ARG A 111 3.24 -14.43 13.30
CA ARG A 111 4.50 -14.92 12.75
C ARG A 111 5.53 -15.19 13.83
N GLY A 112 5.57 -14.35 14.84
CA GLY A 112 6.51 -14.48 15.93
C GLY A 112 6.25 -15.66 16.83
N ASN A 113 5.06 -16.24 16.78
CA ASN A 113 4.66 -17.35 17.64
C ASN A 113 4.90 -18.72 17.01
N ARG A 114 5.67 -18.78 15.98
CA ARG A 114 5.99 -20.06 15.34
C ARG A 114 7.02 -20.86 16.12
#